data_66cc080b8e78c91361e1b4ea0575ae97
#
_entry.id   66cc080b8e78c91361e1b4ea0575ae97
#
_cell.length_a   1.000
_cell.length_b   1.000
_cell.length_c   1.000
_cell.angle_alpha   90.00
_cell.angle_beta   90.00
_cell.angle_gamma   90.00
#
_symmetry.space_group_name_H-M   'P 1'
#
loop_
_entity.id
_entity.type
_entity.pdbx_description
1 polymer ?
#
loop_
_entity_poly.entity_id
_entity_poly.type
_entity_poly.pdbx_seq_one_letter_code
_entity_poly.pdbx_strand_id
1 'polypeptide(L)'
;MITKLKELMSLNAEMSSEELELRFTQIAKLLFENFAIQKGEKIYLFKEIEFYFYNKHHRDIITHPRFSESLCWYINDFGGIDFNFSSEICKIDETDSHGKKVKKYILDDSSCFGGILIRQLISEDKHEILEGPWACAELFRLHHAIEQDYNFPILVEHNNGMIGYICRPRLNLLTGKQTIEKKVDYILGEYLSYPDREDLYEEFSNFKDKRYRYLRCDQLLHDSETNEVYLSPWLKDKQEGHPEFYQRLTNLLKNCGIEPIELKYTKDYWVRDYMPIQLNENEFLKYQYYPDYLMKSNNPEDAGTRTECTNVLRGMEINCRSTKLIIDGGNMVPCGPYIVMTDKVFIENGKEKEDAVFKAELESELGHPVIIIPWKMHGDFNACDTDKYGHSDGFVKWCGGNRILMGNHGDQYPEEAAAIRHILEEYGFEVTEMRFADKVSSQRSDLNWAYINFLQVGNKIIMQYSILKRMLLLGNIYMKHSLIARFIKLKWLK
;
A
#
# COMPACT_ATOMS: atom_id res chain seq x y z
N MET A 1 -9.53 14.07 -18.21
CA MET A 1 -9.31 12.73 -17.60
C MET A 1 -10.30 11.69 -18.16
N ILE A 2 -11.57 12.02 -18.39
CA ILE A 2 -12.58 11.07 -18.91
C ILE A 2 -12.21 10.45 -20.26
N THR A 3 -11.57 11.21 -21.18
CA THR A 3 -11.08 10.68 -22.47
C THR A 3 -10.05 9.58 -22.27
N LYS A 4 -9.10 9.80 -21.36
CA LYS A 4 -8.08 8.80 -21.01
C LYS A 4 -8.71 7.54 -20.41
N LEU A 5 -9.71 7.69 -19.55
CA LEU A 5 -10.44 6.55 -18.99
C LEU A 5 -11.16 5.76 -20.09
N LYS A 6 -11.82 6.42 -21.03
CA LYS A 6 -12.46 5.77 -22.20
C LYS A 6 -11.48 4.99 -23.05
N GLU A 7 -10.31 5.55 -23.33
CA GLU A 7 -9.22 4.88 -24.06
C GLU A 7 -8.72 3.64 -23.32
N LEU A 8 -8.52 3.74 -22.01
CA LEU A 8 -8.10 2.62 -21.19
C LEU A 8 -9.16 1.51 -21.12
N MET A 9 -10.44 1.84 -21.09
CA MET A 9 -11.56 0.91 -21.03
C MET A 9 -11.97 0.33 -22.40
N SER A 10 -11.39 0.79 -23.50
CA SER A 10 -11.58 0.22 -24.83
C SER A 10 -10.71 -1.01 -25.00
N LEU A 11 -11.12 -2.12 -24.38
CA LEU A 11 -10.46 -3.42 -24.48
C LEU A 11 -10.98 -4.16 -25.71
N ASN A 12 -10.20 -5.15 -26.21
CA ASN A 12 -10.53 -5.91 -27.41
C ASN A 12 -10.12 -7.39 -27.32
N ALA A 13 -10.48 -8.16 -28.35
CA ALA A 13 -10.25 -9.60 -28.41
C ALA A 13 -8.77 -10.00 -28.60
N GLU A 14 -7.91 -9.10 -29.05
CA GLU A 14 -6.51 -9.39 -29.38
C GLU A 14 -5.53 -9.14 -28.23
N MET A 15 -5.98 -8.49 -27.13
CA MET A 15 -5.12 -8.18 -25.99
C MET A 15 -4.70 -9.42 -25.23
N SER A 16 -3.41 -9.50 -24.89
CA SER A 16 -2.88 -10.59 -24.04
C SER A 16 -3.33 -10.44 -22.57
N SER A 17 -3.17 -11.50 -21.79
CA SER A 17 -3.46 -11.44 -20.34
C SER A 17 -2.60 -10.40 -19.62
N GLU A 18 -1.33 -10.28 -19.97
CA GLU A 18 -0.38 -9.32 -19.38
C GLU A 18 -0.77 -7.88 -19.71
N GLU A 19 -1.17 -7.61 -20.94
CA GLU A 19 -1.67 -6.29 -21.35
C GLU A 19 -2.95 -5.92 -20.61
N LEU A 20 -3.86 -6.88 -20.42
CA LEU A 20 -5.09 -6.68 -19.65
C LEU A 20 -4.81 -6.41 -18.17
N GLU A 21 -3.93 -7.17 -17.53
CA GLU A 21 -3.53 -6.95 -16.14
C GLU A 21 -2.90 -5.56 -15.94
N LEU A 22 -2.08 -5.12 -16.88
CA LEU A 22 -1.54 -3.76 -16.89
C LEU A 22 -2.66 -2.72 -17.04
N ARG A 23 -3.62 -2.95 -17.93
CA ARG A 23 -4.80 -2.07 -18.11
C ARG A 23 -5.65 -1.97 -16.86
N PHE A 24 -5.93 -3.10 -16.21
CA PHE A 24 -6.69 -3.10 -14.95
C PHE A 24 -6.02 -2.23 -13.90
N THR A 25 -4.71 -2.37 -13.76
CA THR A 25 -3.90 -1.56 -12.85
C THR A 25 -3.99 -0.05 -13.17
N GLN A 26 -3.85 0.32 -14.44
CA GLN A 26 -3.94 1.71 -14.89
C GLN A 26 -5.33 2.31 -14.68
N ILE A 27 -6.38 1.53 -14.94
CA ILE A 27 -7.77 1.94 -14.74
C ILE A 27 -8.07 2.10 -13.26
N ALA A 28 -7.68 1.13 -12.42
CA ALA A 28 -7.90 1.18 -10.98
C ALA A 28 -7.24 2.43 -10.37
N LYS A 29 -5.96 2.67 -10.71
CA LYS A 29 -5.25 3.87 -10.28
C LYS A 29 -5.98 5.15 -10.70
N LEU A 30 -6.39 5.21 -11.97
CA LEU A 30 -7.08 6.39 -12.50
C LEU A 30 -8.43 6.63 -11.81
N LEU A 31 -9.22 5.58 -11.57
CA LEU A 31 -10.50 5.67 -10.85
C LEU A 31 -10.31 6.13 -9.40
N PHE A 32 -9.35 5.55 -8.69
CA PHE A 32 -9.09 5.90 -7.30
C PHE A 32 -8.54 7.32 -7.12
N GLU A 33 -7.68 7.78 -8.02
CA GLU A 33 -7.02 9.08 -7.89
C GLU A 33 -7.84 10.25 -8.46
N ASN A 34 -8.63 10.00 -9.52
CA ASN A 34 -9.16 11.10 -10.34
C ASN A 34 -10.67 11.05 -10.58
N PHE A 35 -11.38 10.08 -10.04
CA PHE A 35 -12.82 9.97 -10.25
C PHE A 35 -13.60 9.70 -8.96
N ALA A 36 -14.87 10.09 -8.99
CA ALA A 36 -15.84 9.81 -7.94
C ALA A 36 -17.23 9.61 -8.57
N ILE A 37 -18.17 9.09 -7.78
CA ILE A 37 -19.58 9.03 -8.14
C ILE A 37 -20.28 10.18 -7.42
N GLN A 38 -20.97 11.03 -8.18
CA GLN A 38 -21.79 12.10 -7.63
C GLN A 38 -23.27 11.70 -7.68
N LYS A 39 -23.97 11.83 -6.56
CA LYS A 39 -25.44 11.73 -6.47
C LYS A 39 -25.99 12.94 -5.73
N GLY A 40 -26.61 13.85 -6.48
CA GLY A 40 -27.01 15.16 -5.94
C GLY A 40 -25.81 15.95 -5.46
N GLU A 41 -25.79 16.33 -4.19
CA GLU A 41 -24.67 17.05 -3.55
C GLU A 41 -23.61 16.11 -2.95
N LYS A 42 -23.90 14.81 -2.85
CA LYS A 42 -23.00 13.83 -2.25
C LYS A 42 -21.99 13.30 -3.27
N ILE A 43 -20.74 13.20 -2.82
CA ILE A 43 -19.62 12.59 -3.56
C ILE A 43 -19.24 11.28 -2.87
N TYR A 44 -19.11 10.21 -3.66
CA TYR A 44 -18.69 8.89 -3.22
C TYR A 44 -17.40 8.48 -3.93
N LEU A 45 -16.38 8.16 -3.17
CA LEU A 45 -15.09 7.70 -3.63
C LEU A 45 -15.10 6.17 -3.78
N PHE A 46 -14.43 5.67 -4.80
CA PHE A 46 -14.23 4.23 -4.96
C PHE A 46 -13.34 3.71 -3.85
N LYS A 47 -13.79 2.69 -3.10
CA LYS A 47 -13.02 2.03 -2.05
C LYS A 47 -12.59 0.62 -2.47
N GLU A 48 -13.47 -0.11 -3.18
CA GLU A 48 -13.20 -1.45 -3.66
C GLU A 48 -13.87 -1.69 -5.01
N ILE A 49 -13.10 -2.23 -5.97
CA ILE A 49 -13.56 -2.59 -7.31
C ILE A 49 -13.00 -3.94 -7.74
N GLU A 50 -13.73 -4.68 -8.57
CA GLU A 50 -13.29 -5.95 -9.15
C GLU A 50 -13.37 -5.92 -10.66
N PHE A 51 -12.33 -6.46 -11.32
CA PHE A 51 -12.24 -6.56 -12.76
C PHE A 51 -12.67 -7.94 -13.25
N TYR A 52 -13.42 -7.94 -14.34
CA TYR A 52 -13.94 -9.09 -15.05
C TYR A 52 -13.79 -8.84 -16.54
N PHE A 53 -13.07 -9.69 -17.26
CA PHE A 53 -12.94 -9.58 -18.71
C PHE A 53 -12.65 -10.92 -19.36
N TYR A 54 -13.34 -11.19 -20.46
CA TYR A 54 -13.15 -12.37 -21.28
C TYR A 54 -12.71 -11.99 -22.69
N ASN A 55 -11.68 -12.65 -23.22
CA ASN A 55 -11.34 -12.76 -24.62
C ASN A 55 -10.61 -14.09 -24.87
N LYS A 56 -10.23 -14.39 -26.13
CA LYS A 56 -9.56 -15.63 -26.50
C LYS A 56 -8.21 -15.87 -25.83
N HIS A 57 -7.50 -14.82 -25.43
CA HIS A 57 -6.20 -14.87 -24.75
C HIS A 57 -6.30 -14.76 -23.24
N HIS A 58 -7.47 -14.37 -22.73
CA HIS A 58 -7.78 -14.17 -21.33
C HIS A 58 -9.16 -14.75 -21.03
N ARG A 59 -9.21 -16.05 -20.95
CA ARG A 59 -10.46 -16.82 -20.89
C ARG A 59 -11.05 -16.84 -19.47
N ASP A 60 -11.33 -15.65 -18.92
CA ASP A 60 -11.96 -15.47 -17.61
C ASP A 60 -13.46 -15.80 -17.69
N ILE A 61 -13.77 -17.08 -17.65
CA ILE A 61 -15.16 -17.58 -17.72
C ILE A 61 -16.03 -17.22 -16.52
N ILE A 62 -15.46 -16.61 -15.49
CA ILE A 62 -16.21 -16.05 -14.36
C ILE A 62 -16.97 -14.81 -14.83
N THR A 63 -16.51 -14.18 -15.91
CA THR A 63 -17.13 -13.02 -16.52
C THR A 63 -18.44 -13.38 -17.21
N HIS A 64 -19.52 -12.67 -16.86
CA HIS A 64 -20.79 -12.85 -17.52
C HIS A 64 -20.84 -12.18 -18.88
N PRO A 65 -21.34 -12.88 -19.92
CA PRO A 65 -21.53 -12.30 -21.24
C PRO A 65 -22.43 -11.08 -21.19
N ARG A 66 -22.01 -10.03 -21.87
CA ARG A 66 -22.78 -8.80 -22.02
C ARG A 66 -22.44 -8.11 -23.32
N PHE A 67 -23.35 -7.33 -23.83
CA PHE A 67 -23.13 -6.49 -25.00
C PHE A 67 -23.39 -5.02 -24.61
N SER A 68 -22.34 -4.22 -24.61
CA SER A 68 -22.41 -2.84 -24.15
C SER A 68 -21.22 -2.02 -24.67
N GLU A 69 -21.41 -0.72 -24.68
CA GLU A 69 -20.30 0.24 -24.91
C GLU A 69 -19.49 0.46 -23.62
N SER A 70 -18.24 0.88 -23.79
CA SER A 70 -17.37 1.21 -22.65
C SER A 70 -17.93 2.38 -21.84
N LEU A 71 -17.70 2.34 -20.52
CA LEU A 71 -18.18 3.33 -19.52
C LEU A 71 -19.70 3.42 -19.36
N CYS A 72 -20.49 2.55 -19.95
CA CYS A 72 -21.89 2.45 -19.62
C CYS A 72 -22.10 1.77 -18.28
N TRP A 73 -23.03 2.28 -17.48
CA TRP A 73 -23.51 1.60 -16.30
C TRP A 73 -24.26 0.31 -16.66
N TYR A 74 -23.98 -0.74 -15.92
CA TYR A 74 -24.64 -2.03 -16.10
C TYR A 74 -25.06 -2.60 -14.74
N ILE A 75 -26.35 -2.82 -14.55
CA ILE A 75 -26.85 -3.54 -13.38
C ILE A 75 -26.78 -5.02 -13.72
N ASN A 76 -25.93 -5.76 -13.03
CA ASN A 76 -25.79 -7.18 -13.26
C ASN A 76 -26.92 -8.00 -12.62
N ASP A 77 -27.06 -9.26 -13.04
CA ASP A 77 -28.17 -10.14 -12.61
C ASP A 77 -28.13 -10.47 -11.10
N PHE A 78 -26.99 -10.21 -10.44
CA PHE A 78 -26.82 -10.39 -8.99
C PHE A 78 -27.09 -9.12 -8.18
N GLY A 79 -27.58 -8.06 -8.84
CA GLY A 79 -27.95 -6.81 -8.19
C GLY A 79 -26.78 -5.88 -7.88
N GLY A 80 -25.60 -6.13 -8.45
CA GLY A 80 -24.45 -5.20 -8.39
C GLY A 80 -24.48 -4.20 -9.54
N ILE A 81 -23.64 -3.19 -9.46
CA ILE A 81 -23.45 -2.16 -10.49
C ILE A 81 -22.02 -2.23 -11.04
N ASP A 82 -21.92 -2.24 -12.37
CA ASP A 82 -20.64 -2.31 -13.08
C ASP A 82 -20.47 -1.10 -14.00
N PHE A 83 -19.20 -0.74 -14.28
CA PHE A 83 -18.82 -0.06 -15.52
C PHE A 83 -18.48 -1.10 -16.58
N ASN A 84 -19.07 -1.01 -17.75
CA ASN A 84 -18.75 -1.93 -18.83
C ASN A 84 -17.46 -1.56 -19.58
N PHE A 85 -16.74 -2.58 -20.02
CA PHE A 85 -15.78 -2.49 -21.12
C PHE A 85 -16.53 -2.55 -22.47
N SER A 86 -15.84 -2.18 -23.55
CA SER A 86 -16.34 -2.44 -24.89
C SER A 86 -16.59 -3.95 -25.04
N SER A 87 -17.71 -4.31 -25.63
CA SER A 87 -18.10 -5.71 -25.80
C SER A 87 -18.33 -6.03 -27.25
N GLU A 88 -17.82 -7.19 -27.68
CA GLU A 88 -18.07 -7.77 -28.99
C GLU A 88 -18.39 -9.25 -28.78
N ILE A 89 -19.61 -9.66 -29.03
CA ILE A 89 -20.10 -11.01 -28.82
C ILE A 89 -21.31 -11.28 -29.70
N CYS A 90 -21.37 -12.48 -30.28
CA CYS A 90 -22.56 -12.93 -31.01
C CYS A 90 -23.61 -13.43 -30.01
N LYS A 91 -24.78 -12.81 -30.02
CA LYS A 91 -25.90 -13.14 -29.14
C LYS A 91 -26.90 -14.02 -29.87
N ILE A 92 -27.32 -15.11 -29.24
CA ILE A 92 -28.37 -16.00 -29.74
C ILE A 92 -29.51 -16.03 -28.73
N ASP A 93 -30.75 -15.96 -29.25
CA ASP A 93 -31.94 -16.21 -28.47
C ASP A 93 -32.38 -17.65 -28.73
N GLU A 94 -32.41 -18.49 -27.72
CA GLU A 94 -32.98 -19.84 -27.75
C GLU A 94 -34.28 -19.91 -26.95
N THR A 95 -35.11 -20.88 -27.28
CA THR A 95 -36.29 -21.22 -26.49
C THR A 95 -36.03 -22.56 -25.79
N ASP A 96 -36.11 -22.59 -24.47
CA ASP A 96 -35.92 -23.80 -23.69
C ASP A 96 -37.03 -24.83 -23.90
N SER A 97 -36.87 -26.01 -23.31
CA SER A 97 -37.85 -27.11 -23.39
C SER A 97 -39.23 -26.76 -22.82
N HIS A 98 -39.39 -25.65 -22.11
CA HIS A 98 -40.65 -25.15 -21.53
C HIS A 98 -41.21 -23.97 -22.32
N GLY A 99 -40.63 -23.65 -23.49
CA GLY A 99 -41.09 -22.53 -24.31
C GLY A 99 -40.64 -21.14 -23.82
N LYS A 100 -39.77 -21.07 -22.81
CA LYS A 100 -39.26 -19.82 -22.30
C LYS A 100 -38.04 -19.37 -23.14
N LYS A 101 -38.04 -18.12 -23.54
CA LYS A 101 -36.86 -17.52 -24.22
C LYS A 101 -35.67 -17.44 -23.25
N VAL A 102 -34.59 -18.10 -23.61
CA VAL A 102 -33.33 -18.10 -22.87
C VAL A 102 -32.28 -17.46 -23.75
N LYS A 103 -31.51 -16.54 -23.20
CA LYS A 103 -30.40 -15.91 -23.91
C LYS A 103 -29.16 -16.78 -23.74
N LYS A 104 -28.59 -17.24 -24.83
CA LYS A 104 -27.30 -17.91 -24.87
C LYS A 104 -26.36 -17.22 -25.84
N TYR A 105 -25.08 -17.30 -25.59
CA TYR A 105 -24.06 -16.61 -26.33
C TYR A 105 -23.13 -17.60 -27.04
N ILE A 106 -22.80 -17.31 -28.29
CA ILE A 106 -21.72 -18.00 -29.00
C ILE A 106 -20.44 -17.21 -28.80
N LEU A 107 -19.40 -17.90 -28.37
CA LEU A 107 -18.05 -17.35 -28.27
C LEU A 107 -17.26 -17.75 -29.51
N ASP A 108 -16.58 -16.80 -30.09
CA ASP A 108 -15.62 -16.95 -31.17
C ASP A 108 -14.34 -16.12 -30.89
N ASP A 109 -13.41 -16.13 -31.83
CA ASP A 109 -12.15 -15.41 -31.68
C ASP A 109 -12.28 -13.89 -31.60
N SER A 110 -13.41 -13.33 -32.01
CA SER A 110 -13.71 -11.90 -31.91
C SER A 110 -14.37 -11.53 -30.57
N SER A 111 -14.84 -12.54 -29.83
CA SER A 111 -15.61 -12.31 -28.61
C SER A 111 -14.77 -11.66 -27.52
N CYS A 112 -15.24 -10.54 -27.01
CA CYS A 112 -14.69 -9.89 -25.83
C CYS A 112 -15.81 -9.17 -25.06
N PHE A 113 -15.77 -9.23 -23.72
CA PHE A 113 -16.76 -8.57 -22.87
C PHE A 113 -16.28 -8.54 -21.43
N GLY A 114 -16.84 -7.63 -20.64
CA GLY A 114 -16.56 -7.55 -19.23
C GLY A 114 -16.93 -6.21 -18.63
N GLY A 115 -16.48 -6.00 -17.40
CA GLY A 115 -16.75 -4.79 -16.65
C GLY A 115 -15.99 -4.71 -15.34
N ILE A 116 -16.21 -3.61 -14.65
CA ILE A 116 -15.65 -3.31 -13.34
C ILE A 116 -16.79 -3.28 -12.35
N LEU A 117 -16.88 -4.29 -11.49
CA LEU A 117 -17.87 -4.34 -10.41
C LEU A 117 -17.45 -3.39 -9.29
N ILE A 118 -18.38 -2.52 -8.89
CA ILE A 118 -18.18 -1.65 -7.73
C ILE A 118 -18.59 -2.41 -6.48
N ARG A 119 -17.65 -2.65 -5.59
CA ARG A 119 -17.90 -3.44 -4.37
C ARG A 119 -18.04 -2.59 -3.12
N GLN A 120 -17.35 -1.46 -3.06
CA GLN A 120 -17.44 -0.57 -1.91
C GLN A 120 -17.22 0.88 -2.33
N LEU A 121 -18.06 1.74 -1.79
CA LEU A 121 -17.96 3.19 -1.92
C LEU A 121 -17.92 3.83 -0.53
N ILE A 122 -17.26 4.97 -0.43
CA ILE A 122 -17.23 5.79 0.79
C ILE A 122 -17.55 7.23 0.45
N SER A 123 -18.42 7.87 1.23
CA SER A 123 -18.66 9.29 1.07
C SER A 123 -17.38 10.11 1.32
N GLU A 124 -17.24 11.24 0.65
CA GLU A 124 -16.05 12.10 0.78
C GLU A 124 -15.80 12.55 2.23
N ASP A 125 -16.87 12.80 2.98
CA ASP A 125 -16.83 13.12 4.41
C ASP A 125 -16.54 11.91 5.32
N LYS A 126 -16.41 10.71 4.74
CA LYS A 126 -16.16 9.42 5.39
C LYS A 126 -17.22 8.96 6.41
N HIS A 127 -18.39 9.59 6.41
CA HIS A 127 -19.49 9.23 7.33
C HIS A 127 -20.36 8.08 6.82
N GLU A 128 -20.43 7.87 5.52
CA GLU A 128 -21.23 6.83 4.90
C GLU A 128 -20.35 5.85 4.13
N ILE A 129 -20.47 4.57 4.46
CA ILE A 129 -19.78 3.48 3.75
C ILE A 129 -20.85 2.56 3.15
N LEU A 130 -20.81 2.40 1.83
CA LEU A 130 -21.65 1.45 1.10
C LEU A 130 -20.84 0.19 0.86
N GLU A 131 -21.09 -0.82 1.69
CA GLU A 131 -20.34 -2.06 1.69
C GLU A 131 -21.09 -3.17 0.93
N GLY A 132 -20.42 -3.73 -0.05
CA GLY A 132 -20.91 -4.76 -0.95
C GLY A 132 -21.58 -4.22 -2.20
N PRO A 133 -21.60 -5.04 -3.30
CA PRO A 133 -22.13 -4.62 -4.60
C PRO A 133 -23.58 -4.17 -4.56
N TRP A 134 -24.39 -4.83 -3.72
CA TRP A 134 -25.80 -4.50 -3.56
C TRP A 134 -26.00 -3.10 -2.97
N ALA A 135 -25.26 -2.77 -1.89
CA ALA A 135 -25.33 -1.44 -1.28
C ALA A 135 -24.90 -0.34 -2.25
N CYS A 136 -23.84 -0.60 -3.04
CA CYS A 136 -23.42 0.34 -4.09
C CYS A 136 -24.49 0.52 -5.17
N ALA A 137 -25.19 -0.55 -5.56
CA ALA A 137 -26.24 -0.49 -6.56
C ALA A 137 -27.49 0.29 -6.07
N GLU A 138 -27.72 0.36 -4.76
CA GLU A 138 -28.82 1.15 -4.19
C GLU A 138 -28.74 2.64 -4.55
N LEU A 139 -27.54 3.19 -4.77
CA LEU A 139 -27.38 4.56 -5.27
C LEU A 139 -28.08 4.79 -6.62
N PHE A 140 -28.17 3.73 -7.44
CA PHE A 140 -28.71 3.77 -8.80
C PHE A 140 -30.18 3.43 -8.86
N ARG A 141 -30.78 3.00 -7.75
CA ARG A 141 -32.21 2.73 -7.67
C ARG A 141 -32.99 4.02 -7.48
N LEU A 142 -33.97 4.22 -8.34
CA LEU A 142 -34.95 5.31 -8.22
C LEU A 142 -36.07 4.84 -7.32
N HIS A 143 -35.87 4.90 -6.01
CA HIS A 143 -36.89 4.47 -5.03
C HIS A 143 -38.13 5.35 -5.01
N HIS A 144 -38.02 6.59 -5.49
CA HIS A 144 -39.04 7.62 -5.36
C HIS A 144 -39.49 8.16 -6.73
N ALA A 145 -39.84 7.28 -7.66
CA ALA A 145 -40.42 7.71 -8.93
C ALA A 145 -41.65 8.63 -8.74
N ILE A 146 -42.32 8.55 -7.58
CA ILE A 146 -43.44 9.40 -7.19
C ILE A 146 -43.00 10.77 -6.68
N GLU A 147 -41.79 10.83 -6.05
CA GLU A 147 -41.23 12.06 -5.46
C GLU A 147 -40.31 12.83 -6.42
N GLN A 148 -40.15 12.34 -7.64
CA GLN A 148 -39.36 12.99 -8.70
C GLN A 148 -37.88 13.21 -8.29
N ASP A 149 -37.25 12.22 -7.62
CA ASP A 149 -35.79 12.24 -7.42
C ASP A 149 -35.07 11.91 -8.72
N TYR A 150 -34.72 12.97 -9.48
CA TYR A 150 -34.01 12.86 -10.76
C TYR A 150 -32.48 12.81 -10.62
N ASN A 151 -31.96 12.71 -9.39
CA ASN A 151 -30.53 12.70 -9.14
C ASN A 151 -29.91 11.32 -9.42
N PHE A 152 -29.88 10.94 -10.70
CA PHE A 152 -29.18 9.72 -11.12
C PHE A 152 -27.68 9.89 -10.90
N PRO A 153 -26.98 8.86 -10.34
CA PRO A 153 -25.55 8.92 -10.11
C PRO A 153 -24.77 9.08 -11.41
N ILE A 154 -23.79 9.97 -11.38
CA ILE A 154 -22.89 10.22 -12.50
C ILE A 154 -21.42 10.05 -12.08
N LEU A 155 -20.60 9.60 -13.01
CA LEU A 155 -19.16 9.60 -12.84
C LEU A 155 -18.62 11.01 -13.09
N VAL A 156 -17.89 11.55 -12.12
CA VAL A 156 -17.30 12.89 -12.20
C VAL A 156 -15.79 12.83 -12.03
N GLU A 157 -15.08 13.76 -12.66
CA GLU A 157 -13.66 13.97 -12.38
C GLU A 157 -13.52 14.59 -10.99
N HIS A 158 -12.70 13.97 -10.15
CA HIS A 158 -12.49 14.38 -8.76
C HIS A 158 -11.05 14.06 -8.36
N ASN A 159 -10.30 15.06 -7.90
CA ASN A 159 -8.91 14.87 -7.50
C ASN A 159 -8.83 14.35 -6.06
N ASN A 160 -8.55 13.07 -5.93
CA ASN A 160 -8.43 12.36 -4.64
C ASN A 160 -7.00 12.36 -4.08
N GLY A 161 -6.05 12.99 -4.79
CA GLY A 161 -4.64 12.96 -4.44
C GLY A 161 -3.95 11.63 -4.76
N MET A 162 -2.76 11.42 -4.20
CA MET A 162 -2.02 10.18 -4.34
C MET A 162 -2.71 9.08 -3.53
N ILE A 163 -3.07 7.98 -4.19
CA ILE A 163 -3.77 6.85 -3.60
C ILE A 163 -2.98 5.57 -3.83
N GLY A 164 -2.80 4.79 -2.77
CA GLY A 164 -2.34 3.41 -2.86
C GLY A 164 -3.50 2.43 -3.01
N TYR A 165 -3.19 1.24 -3.46
CA TYR A 165 -4.13 0.12 -3.48
C TYR A 165 -3.38 -1.20 -3.32
N ILE A 166 -4.07 -2.19 -2.77
CA ILE A 166 -3.63 -3.58 -2.75
C ILE A 166 -4.54 -4.42 -3.63
N CYS A 167 -3.98 -5.49 -4.19
CA CYS A 167 -4.73 -6.42 -5.02
C CYS A 167 -5.00 -7.71 -4.26
N ARG A 168 -6.22 -8.22 -4.35
CA ARG A 168 -6.65 -9.48 -3.72
C ARG A 168 -7.45 -10.34 -4.70
N PRO A 169 -7.59 -11.64 -4.44
CA PRO A 169 -8.53 -12.46 -5.17
C PRO A 169 -9.96 -11.90 -5.07
N ARG A 170 -10.75 -12.12 -6.13
CA ARG A 170 -12.15 -11.71 -6.15
C ARG A 170 -12.96 -12.46 -5.09
N LEU A 171 -14.02 -11.85 -4.57
CA LEU A 171 -14.84 -12.42 -3.51
C LEU A 171 -16.00 -13.28 -4.06
N ASN A 172 -16.46 -14.19 -3.21
CA ASN A 172 -17.67 -15.01 -3.44
C ASN A 172 -17.60 -15.93 -4.67
N LEU A 173 -16.40 -16.19 -5.19
CA LEU A 173 -16.24 -17.10 -6.32
C LEU A 173 -16.26 -18.57 -5.90
N LEU A 174 -15.86 -18.89 -4.66
CA LEU A 174 -15.70 -20.27 -4.19
C LEU A 174 -15.88 -20.46 -2.69
N THR A 175 -16.57 -21.54 -2.34
CA THR A 175 -16.56 -22.15 -1.02
C THR A 175 -16.63 -23.69 -1.08
N GLY A 176 -15.79 -24.35 -1.89
CA GLY A 176 -15.68 -25.79 -1.95
C GLY A 176 -16.06 -26.42 -3.28
N LYS A 177 -15.75 -27.71 -3.46
CA LYS A 177 -15.88 -28.45 -4.73
C LYS A 177 -17.30 -28.41 -5.32
N GLN A 178 -18.33 -28.62 -4.50
CA GLN A 178 -19.73 -28.58 -4.97
C GLN A 178 -20.15 -27.18 -5.44
N THR A 179 -19.58 -26.13 -4.89
CA THR A 179 -19.88 -24.75 -5.31
C THR A 179 -19.22 -24.43 -6.65
N ILE A 180 -18.02 -24.97 -6.90
CA ILE A 180 -17.35 -24.87 -8.20
C ILE A 180 -18.19 -25.55 -9.25
N GLU A 181 -18.64 -26.79 -9.00
CA GLU A 181 -19.49 -27.56 -9.92
C GLU A 181 -20.75 -26.81 -10.29
N LYS A 182 -21.47 -26.25 -9.31
CA LYS A 182 -22.68 -25.46 -9.54
C LYS A 182 -22.41 -24.19 -10.34
N LYS A 183 -21.28 -23.52 -10.10
CA LYS A 183 -20.89 -22.32 -10.87
C LYS A 183 -20.55 -22.66 -12.30
N VAL A 184 -19.81 -23.73 -12.53
CA VAL A 184 -19.52 -24.22 -13.89
C VAL A 184 -20.80 -24.61 -14.62
N ASP A 185 -21.74 -25.30 -13.97
CA ASP A 185 -23.05 -25.63 -14.55
C ASP A 185 -23.86 -24.37 -14.91
N TYR A 186 -23.83 -23.36 -14.06
CA TYR A 186 -24.47 -22.08 -14.32
C TYR A 186 -23.84 -21.36 -15.53
N ILE A 187 -22.53 -21.27 -15.56
CA ILE A 187 -21.77 -20.64 -16.67
C ILE A 187 -22.02 -21.37 -17.98
N LEU A 188 -21.93 -22.71 -18.00
CA LEU A 188 -22.24 -23.52 -19.18
C LEU A 188 -23.64 -23.27 -19.74
N GLY A 189 -24.60 -22.96 -18.87
CA GLY A 189 -25.95 -22.58 -19.29
C GLY A 189 -26.01 -21.31 -20.13
N GLU A 190 -25.03 -20.42 -20.01
CA GLU A 190 -24.94 -19.15 -20.73
C GLU A 190 -24.16 -19.23 -22.05
N TYR A 191 -23.25 -20.22 -22.20
CA TYR A 191 -22.36 -20.34 -23.34
C TYR A 191 -22.71 -21.55 -24.23
N LEU A 192 -22.99 -21.33 -25.50
CA LEU A 192 -23.29 -22.40 -26.46
C LEU A 192 -22.06 -23.03 -27.12
N SER A 193 -21.00 -22.27 -27.27
CA SER A 193 -19.80 -22.67 -28.02
C SER A 193 -18.62 -23.01 -27.12
N TYR A 194 -18.83 -23.19 -25.84
CA TYR A 194 -17.74 -23.55 -24.95
C TYR A 194 -17.36 -25.02 -25.17
N PRO A 195 -16.06 -25.33 -25.34
CA PRO A 195 -15.63 -26.67 -25.63
C PRO A 195 -15.84 -27.62 -24.45
N ASP A 196 -14.85 -28.33 -24.02
CA ASP A 196 -14.94 -29.38 -23.04
C ASP A 196 -15.19 -28.85 -21.62
N ARG A 197 -15.94 -29.61 -20.82
CA ARG A 197 -16.23 -29.32 -19.41
C ARG A 197 -14.99 -29.37 -18.52
N GLU A 198 -14.00 -30.22 -18.89
CA GLU A 198 -12.72 -30.30 -18.15
C GLU A 198 -11.90 -29.03 -18.34
N ASP A 199 -11.85 -28.49 -19.55
CA ASP A 199 -11.17 -27.22 -19.84
C ASP A 199 -11.76 -26.07 -19.03
N LEU A 200 -13.08 -26.04 -18.84
CA LEU A 200 -13.75 -25.05 -18.02
C LEU A 200 -13.35 -25.11 -16.56
N TYR A 201 -13.15 -26.29 -16.01
CA TYR A 201 -12.71 -26.43 -14.63
C TYR A 201 -11.29 -25.90 -14.44
N GLU A 202 -10.40 -26.20 -15.37
CA GLU A 202 -9.03 -25.73 -15.36
C GLU A 202 -9.01 -24.19 -15.48
N GLU A 203 -9.72 -23.64 -16.45
CA GLU A 203 -9.81 -22.19 -16.65
C GLU A 203 -10.40 -21.48 -15.43
N PHE A 204 -11.49 -21.98 -14.88
CA PHE A 204 -12.07 -21.42 -13.67
C PHE A 204 -11.06 -21.44 -12.50
N SER A 205 -10.31 -22.54 -12.34
CA SER A 205 -9.27 -22.63 -11.31
C SER A 205 -8.15 -21.64 -11.53
N ASN A 206 -7.74 -21.39 -12.77
CA ASN A 206 -6.70 -20.44 -13.12
C ASN A 206 -7.09 -18.99 -12.81
N PHE A 207 -8.37 -18.64 -12.94
CA PHE A 207 -8.85 -17.27 -12.74
C PHE A 207 -9.39 -16.98 -11.33
N LYS A 208 -9.77 -17.98 -10.54
CA LYS A 208 -10.32 -17.78 -9.20
C LYS A 208 -9.35 -17.08 -8.25
N ASP A 209 -8.05 -17.39 -8.37
CA ASP A 209 -7.00 -16.88 -7.49
C ASP A 209 -6.32 -15.61 -8.06
N LYS A 210 -6.70 -15.20 -9.28
CA LYS A 210 -6.20 -13.97 -9.88
C LYS A 210 -6.60 -12.75 -9.02
N ARG A 211 -5.66 -11.84 -8.82
CA ARG A 211 -5.79 -10.70 -7.92
C ARG A 211 -6.44 -9.51 -8.60
N TYR A 212 -7.65 -9.70 -9.13
CA TYR A 212 -8.40 -8.69 -9.88
C TYR A 212 -9.36 -7.87 -9.03
N ARG A 213 -9.23 -7.93 -7.72
CA ARG A 213 -9.92 -7.08 -6.76
C ARG A 213 -8.96 -6.06 -6.18
N TYR A 214 -9.24 -4.79 -6.43
CA TYR A 214 -8.44 -3.65 -6.04
C TYR A 214 -9.10 -2.94 -4.87
N LEU A 215 -8.35 -2.77 -3.80
CA LEU A 215 -8.79 -2.09 -2.57
C LEU A 215 -7.97 -0.83 -2.39
N ARG A 216 -8.64 0.31 -2.38
CA ARG A 216 -8.04 1.60 -2.07
C ARG A 216 -7.50 1.60 -0.64
N CYS A 217 -6.27 2.03 -0.47
CA CYS A 217 -5.63 2.26 0.81
C CYS A 217 -5.64 3.75 1.13
N ASP A 218 -6.06 4.10 2.34
CA ASP A 218 -5.95 5.46 2.84
C ASP A 218 -4.48 5.80 3.11
N GLN A 219 -4.19 7.08 3.33
CA GLN A 219 -2.84 7.49 3.73
C GLN A 219 -2.52 6.94 5.12
N LEU A 220 -1.28 6.50 5.29
CA LEU A 220 -0.74 6.15 6.59
C LEU A 220 -0.59 7.40 7.47
N LEU A 221 -0.57 7.19 8.77
CA LEU A 221 -0.37 8.28 9.71
C LEU A 221 1.01 8.92 9.50
N HIS A 222 1.02 10.23 9.31
CA HIS A 222 2.25 10.99 9.17
C HIS A 222 2.81 11.40 10.55
N ASP A 223 4.12 11.50 10.68
CA ASP A 223 4.78 11.93 11.92
C ASP A 223 4.28 13.31 12.42
N SER A 224 3.79 14.19 11.52
CA SER A 224 3.17 15.47 11.89
C SER A 224 1.82 15.35 12.58
N GLU A 225 1.19 14.18 12.52
CA GLU A 225 -0.11 13.88 13.13
C GLU A 225 0.05 13.12 14.44
N THR A 226 1.27 12.70 14.78
CA THR A 226 1.57 12.03 16.05
C THR A 226 1.74 13.06 17.20
N ASN A 227 1.50 12.61 18.42
CA ASN A 227 1.51 13.45 19.62
C ASN A 227 2.26 12.83 20.81
N GLU A 228 2.68 11.58 20.72
CA GLU A 228 3.36 10.85 21.78
C GLU A 228 4.76 10.42 21.36
N VAL A 229 5.65 10.32 22.33
CA VAL A 229 7.03 9.83 22.15
C VAL A 229 7.32 8.76 23.18
N TYR A 230 7.70 7.58 22.71
CA TYR A 230 8.07 6.44 23.54
C TYR A 230 9.58 6.31 23.62
N LEU A 231 10.10 6.11 24.84
CA LEU A 231 11.53 5.94 25.10
C LEU A 231 11.79 4.66 25.91
N SER A 232 12.90 4.01 25.63
CA SER A 232 13.37 2.91 26.47
C SER A 232 14.14 3.43 27.68
N PRO A 233 13.90 2.88 28.88
CA PRO A 233 14.68 3.22 30.07
C PRO A 233 16.16 2.81 29.98
N TRP A 234 16.50 1.89 29.07
CA TRP A 234 17.90 1.52 28.80
C TRP A 234 18.74 2.71 28.32
N LEU A 235 18.12 3.72 27.75
CA LEU A 235 18.84 4.94 27.36
C LEU A 235 19.43 5.69 28.57
N LYS A 236 18.93 5.42 29.78
CA LYS A 236 19.49 5.98 31.06
C LYS A 236 20.63 5.17 31.63
N ASP A 237 20.86 3.96 31.13
CA ASP A 237 21.90 3.10 31.68
C ASP A 237 23.26 3.76 31.60
N LYS A 238 24.07 3.58 32.66
CA LYS A 238 25.38 4.24 32.79
C LYS A 238 26.49 3.51 32.04
N GLN A 239 26.31 2.25 31.75
CA GLN A 239 27.34 1.42 31.10
C GLN A 239 27.06 1.27 29.62
N GLU A 240 25.81 0.95 29.25
CA GLU A 240 25.39 0.65 27.88
C GLU A 240 24.52 1.71 27.24
N GLY A 241 23.99 2.64 28.03
CA GLY A 241 23.11 3.72 27.56
C GLY A 241 23.82 5.05 27.37
N HIS A 242 23.01 6.09 27.20
CA HIS A 242 23.44 7.48 27.01
C HIS A 242 22.68 8.41 27.96
N PRO A 243 22.94 8.38 29.29
CA PRO A 243 22.15 9.09 30.29
C PRO A 243 22.09 10.60 30.10
N GLU A 244 23.17 11.22 29.66
CA GLU A 244 23.17 12.67 29.39
C GLU A 244 22.31 13.02 28.16
N PHE A 245 22.34 12.18 27.13
CA PHE A 245 21.50 12.35 25.96
C PHE A 245 20.03 12.18 26.35
N TYR A 246 19.69 11.15 27.12
CA TYR A 246 18.34 10.94 27.64
C TYR A 246 17.82 12.17 28.38
N GLN A 247 18.60 12.72 29.31
CA GLN A 247 18.20 13.88 30.08
C GLN A 247 17.96 15.11 29.20
N ARG A 248 18.82 15.33 28.19
CA ARG A 248 18.65 16.45 27.25
C ARG A 248 17.43 16.27 26.37
N LEU A 249 17.22 15.05 25.83
CA LEU A 249 16.07 14.74 24.99
C LEU A 249 14.76 14.91 25.77
N THR A 250 14.66 14.35 26.97
CA THR A 250 13.46 14.45 27.80
C THR A 250 13.16 15.89 28.21
N ASN A 251 14.18 16.67 28.61
CA ASN A 251 13.99 18.10 28.91
C ASN A 251 13.52 18.88 27.67
N LEU A 252 14.07 18.56 26.51
CA LEU A 252 13.69 19.20 25.26
C LEU A 252 12.24 18.87 24.87
N LEU A 253 11.84 17.62 24.97
CA LEU A 253 10.47 17.16 24.73
C LEU A 253 9.49 17.88 25.68
N LYS A 254 9.79 17.92 27.00
CA LYS A 254 8.97 18.63 27.99
C LYS A 254 8.84 20.12 27.69
N ASN A 255 9.93 20.77 27.29
CA ASN A 255 9.89 22.17 26.85
C ASN A 255 9.04 22.41 25.60
N CYS A 256 8.80 21.35 24.83
CA CYS A 256 7.92 21.34 23.66
C CYS A 256 6.48 20.97 24.02
N GLY A 257 6.18 20.70 25.28
CA GLY A 257 4.86 20.26 25.75
C GLY A 257 4.60 18.78 25.45
N ILE A 258 5.66 17.96 25.25
CA ILE A 258 5.57 16.52 25.03
C ILE A 258 6.14 15.82 26.26
N GLU A 259 5.28 15.08 26.97
CA GLU A 259 5.75 14.22 28.08
C GLU A 259 6.11 12.86 27.49
N PRO A 260 7.40 12.45 27.51
CA PRO A 260 7.82 11.16 26.97
C PRO A 260 7.32 10.01 27.84
N ILE A 261 6.90 8.92 27.19
CA ILE A 261 6.39 7.72 27.84
C ILE A 261 7.52 6.69 27.87
N GLU A 262 7.84 6.19 29.06
CA GLU A 262 8.82 5.13 29.21
C GLU A 262 8.19 3.76 28.99
N LEU A 263 8.76 3.01 28.06
CA LEU A 263 8.38 1.63 27.80
C LEU A 263 8.88 0.69 28.90
N LYS A 264 8.07 -0.26 29.28
CA LYS A 264 8.47 -1.33 30.20
C LYS A 264 8.95 -2.56 29.40
N TYR A 265 9.79 -3.36 30.05
CA TYR A 265 10.24 -4.68 29.51
C TYR A 265 11.07 -4.60 28.21
N THR A 266 11.69 -3.47 27.95
CA THR A 266 12.68 -3.30 26.88
C THR A 266 14.01 -3.92 27.32
N LYS A 267 14.83 -4.33 26.36
CA LYS A 267 16.17 -4.88 26.58
C LYS A 267 17.27 -4.08 25.92
N ASP A 268 16.90 -3.11 25.09
CA ASP A 268 17.78 -2.13 24.46
C ASP A 268 17.05 -0.78 24.28
N TYR A 269 17.67 0.18 23.65
CA TYR A 269 17.12 1.53 23.45
C TYR A 269 16.63 1.82 22.02
N TRP A 270 16.68 0.85 21.11
CA TRP A 270 16.27 1.01 19.71
C TRP A 270 14.76 0.79 19.55
N VAL A 271 13.96 1.67 20.18
CA VAL A 271 12.50 1.54 20.27
C VAL A 271 11.83 1.42 18.92
N ARG A 272 12.35 2.10 17.90
CA ARG A 272 11.82 2.06 16.54
C ARG A 272 11.73 0.64 15.98
N ASP A 273 12.70 -0.21 16.31
CA ASP A 273 12.86 -1.50 15.66
C ASP A 273 11.88 -2.55 16.18
N TYR A 274 11.44 -2.44 17.43
CA TYR A 274 10.54 -3.42 18.07
C TYR A 274 9.18 -2.87 18.52
N MET A 275 8.94 -1.57 18.43
CA MET A 275 7.64 -1.00 18.78
C MET A 275 6.62 -1.33 17.69
N PRO A 276 5.34 -1.62 18.03
CA PRO A 276 4.29 -1.78 17.02
C PRO A 276 4.21 -0.57 16.10
N ILE A 277 3.98 -0.84 14.82
CA ILE A 277 3.79 0.22 13.83
C ILE A 277 2.36 0.74 13.89
N GLN A 278 2.19 2.03 14.04
CA GLN A 278 0.90 2.68 13.93
C GLN A 278 0.55 2.88 12.45
N LEU A 279 -0.51 2.23 11.99
CA LEU A 279 -0.98 2.31 10.61
C LEU A 279 -1.96 3.47 10.41
N ASN A 280 -2.84 3.69 11.38
CA ASN A 280 -3.79 4.80 11.43
C ASN A 280 -4.10 5.18 12.89
N GLU A 281 -5.01 6.10 13.12
CA GLU A 281 -5.34 6.61 14.47
C GLU A 281 -5.68 5.51 15.50
N ASN A 282 -6.27 4.39 15.03
CA ASN A 282 -6.83 3.35 15.90
C ASN A 282 -6.20 1.97 15.70
N GLU A 283 -5.30 1.81 14.73
CA GLU A 283 -4.75 0.51 14.37
C GLU A 283 -3.23 0.49 14.47
N PHE A 284 -2.75 -0.46 15.25
CA PHE A 284 -1.34 -0.78 15.37
C PHE A 284 -1.08 -2.21 14.88
N LEU A 285 0.05 -2.42 14.25
CA LEU A 285 0.52 -3.74 13.81
C LEU A 285 1.66 -4.23 14.68
N LYS A 286 1.46 -5.37 15.30
CA LYS A 286 2.48 -6.13 16.01
C LYS A 286 3.06 -7.20 15.08
N TYR A 287 4.37 -7.24 14.95
CA TYR A 287 5.12 -8.14 14.10
C TYR A 287 6.15 -8.98 14.90
N GLN A 288 6.83 -9.91 14.25
CA GLN A 288 7.94 -10.64 14.85
C GLN A 288 9.23 -9.86 14.61
N TYR A 289 9.76 -9.22 15.65
CA TYR A 289 11.09 -8.62 15.62
C TYR A 289 12.13 -9.71 15.84
N TYR A 290 12.79 -10.12 14.76
CA TYR A 290 13.79 -11.19 14.78
C TYR A 290 14.96 -10.87 13.82
N PRO A 291 15.67 -9.76 14.07
CA PRO A 291 16.67 -9.25 13.15
C PRO A 291 17.89 -10.17 13.08
N ASP A 292 18.38 -10.41 11.87
CA ASP A 292 19.50 -11.29 11.63
C ASP A 292 20.80 -10.77 12.24
N TYR A 293 20.98 -9.44 12.29
CA TYR A 293 22.16 -8.82 12.86
C TYR A 293 22.33 -9.01 14.38
N LEU A 294 21.27 -9.32 15.11
CA LEU A 294 21.32 -9.76 16.50
C LEU A 294 21.42 -11.28 16.61
N MET A 295 20.65 -12.00 15.78
CA MET A 295 20.49 -13.45 15.91
C MET A 295 21.65 -14.25 15.29
N LYS A 296 22.36 -13.66 14.31
CA LYS A 296 23.52 -14.27 13.63
C LYS A 296 24.83 -13.57 14.02
N SER A 297 24.81 -12.69 15.01
CA SER A 297 26.03 -12.03 15.50
C SER A 297 27.02 -13.02 16.05
N ASN A 298 28.30 -12.75 15.86
CA ASN A 298 29.40 -13.50 16.49
C ASN A 298 29.47 -13.29 18.02
N ASN A 299 28.80 -12.26 18.55
CA ASN A 299 28.66 -12.05 19.98
C ASN A 299 27.36 -12.70 20.48
N PRO A 300 27.42 -13.78 21.30
CA PRO A 300 26.22 -14.47 21.81
C PRO A 300 25.31 -13.58 22.67
N GLU A 301 25.84 -12.48 23.23
CA GLU A 301 25.06 -11.56 24.08
C GLU A 301 24.09 -10.73 23.26
N ASP A 302 24.38 -10.46 21.98
CA ASP A 302 23.53 -9.64 21.11
C ASP A 302 22.12 -10.21 20.98
N ALA A 303 21.97 -11.53 20.85
CA ALA A 303 20.67 -12.18 20.81
C ALA A 303 19.85 -11.95 22.10
N GLY A 304 20.54 -11.78 23.25
CA GLY A 304 19.94 -11.47 24.54
C GLY A 304 19.33 -10.07 24.63
N THR A 305 19.80 -9.13 23.82
CA THR A 305 19.31 -7.74 23.81
C THR A 305 18.00 -7.59 23.02
N ARG A 306 17.59 -8.59 22.27
CA ARG A 306 16.35 -8.54 21.49
C ARG A 306 15.12 -8.31 22.36
N THR A 307 14.44 -7.21 22.11
CA THR A 307 13.15 -6.87 22.72
C THR A 307 12.01 -7.41 21.89
N GLU A 308 11.10 -8.16 22.49
CA GLU A 308 9.92 -8.64 21.77
C GLU A 308 8.79 -7.60 21.80
N CYS A 309 8.22 -7.33 20.64
CA CYS A 309 7.08 -6.40 20.46
C CYS A 309 5.93 -6.70 21.46
N THR A 310 5.63 -7.97 21.72
CA THR A 310 4.60 -8.40 22.68
C THR A 310 4.91 -7.93 24.12
N ASN A 311 6.18 -7.87 24.49
CA ASN A 311 6.57 -7.55 25.87
C ASN A 311 6.38 -6.06 26.17
N VAL A 312 6.69 -5.17 25.22
CA VAL A 312 6.52 -3.72 25.43
C VAL A 312 5.06 -3.31 25.50
N LEU A 313 4.16 -4.10 24.95
CA LEU A 313 2.71 -3.85 25.01
C LEU A 313 2.08 -4.22 26.37
N ARG A 314 2.81 -4.90 27.24
CA ARG A 314 2.27 -5.28 28.55
C ARG A 314 2.00 -4.03 29.40
N GLY A 315 0.73 -3.84 29.74
CA GLY A 315 0.28 -2.69 30.53
C GLY A 315 0.06 -1.42 29.71
N MET A 316 0.04 -1.54 28.39
CA MET A 316 -0.41 -0.49 27.47
C MET A 316 -1.78 -0.88 26.89
N GLU A 317 -2.71 0.07 26.86
CA GLU A 317 -4.04 -0.11 26.25
C GLU A 317 -3.99 0.20 24.75
N ILE A 318 -3.10 -0.48 24.03
CA ILE A 318 -2.96 -0.35 22.57
C ILE A 318 -3.57 -1.57 21.91
N ASN A 319 -4.58 -1.36 21.08
CA ASN A 319 -5.16 -2.43 20.29
C ASN A 319 -4.27 -2.72 19.06
N CYS A 320 -3.69 -3.93 19.02
CA CYS A 320 -2.78 -4.34 17.95
C CYS A 320 -3.32 -5.52 17.17
N ARG A 321 -3.37 -5.40 15.86
CA ARG A 321 -3.42 -6.55 14.96
C ARG A 321 -2.04 -7.23 14.95
N SER A 322 -2.00 -8.53 14.81
CA SER A 322 -0.75 -9.31 14.80
C SER A 322 -0.48 -9.95 13.45
N THR A 323 0.77 -9.94 13.03
CA THR A 323 1.25 -10.72 11.88
C THR A 323 2.36 -11.67 12.30
N LYS A 324 2.59 -12.71 11.50
CA LYS A 324 3.71 -13.65 11.67
C LYS A 324 4.96 -13.23 10.89
N LEU A 325 4.86 -12.15 10.12
CA LEU A 325 5.99 -11.64 9.36
C LEU A 325 7.13 -11.22 10.28
N ILE A 326 8.35 -11.56 9.88
CA ILE A 326 9.56 -11.04 10.49
C ILE A 326 9.79 -9.65 9.86
N ILE A 327 9.76 -8.64 10.70
CA ILE A 327 9.92 -7.24 10.29
C ILE A 327 10.85 -6.57 11.29
N ASP A 328 11.62 -5.63 10.80
CA ASP A 328 12.33 -4.64 11.58
C ASP A 328 11.61 -3.29 11.43
N GLY A 329 11.26 -2.65 12.55
CA GLY A 329 10.51 -1.40 12.49
C GLY A 329 11.27 -0.25 11.81
N GLY A 330 12.61 -0.27 11.85
CA GLY A 330 13.46 0.65 11.10
C GLY A 330 13.36 0.44 9.58
N ASN A 331 12.99 -0.77 9.15
CA ASN A 331 12.74 -1.09 7.74
C ASN A 331 11.28 -0.86 7.32
N MET A 332 10.54 0.00 8.03
CA MET A 332 9.17 0.38 7.67
C MET A 332 9.02 1.89 7.71
N VAL A 333 9.06 2.55 6.56
CA VAL A 333 8.84 4.00 6.46
C VAL A 333 7.51 4.30 5.79
N PRO A 334 6.52 4.82 6.53
CA PRO A 334 5.27 5.31 5.93
C PRO A 334 5.54 6.47 4.97
N CYS A 335 5.05 6.36 3.72
CA CYS A 335 5.19 7.38 2.69
C CYS A 335 3.85 7.56 1.97
N GLY A 336 2.99 8.44 2.47
CA GLY A 336 1.63 8.59 1.96
C GLY A 336 0.84 7.30 2.15
N PRO A 337 0.27 6.72 1.09
CA PRO A 337 -0.46 5.46 1.18
C PRO A 337 0.45 4.22 1.13
N TYR A 338 1.76 4.39 0.95
CA TYR A 338 2.74 3.33 0.78
C TYR A 338 3.60 3.12 2.02
N ILE A 339 4.12 1.91 2.17
CA ILE A 339 5.21 1.61 3.11
C ILE A 339 6.46 1.36 2.27
N VAL A 340 7.53 2.12 2.50
CA VAL A 340 8.82 1.88 1.86
C VAL A 340 9.65 0.93 2.73
N MET A 341 10.10 -0.16 2.14
CA MET A 341 10.95 -1.17 2.76
C MET A 341 12.14 -1.50 1.87
N THR A 342 13.25 -1.92 2.44
CA THR A 342 14.33 -2.52 1.65
C THR A 342 14.02 -3.98 1.33
N ASP A 343 14.65 -4.51 0.28
CA ASP A 343 14.52 -5.91 -0.12
C ASP A 343 15.08 -6.91 0.92
N LYS A 344 15.70 -6.43 1.99
CA LYS A 344 16.13 -7.26 3.13
C LYS A 344 14.96 -8.00 3.76
N VAL A 345 13.75 -7.45 3.75
CA VAL A 345 12.56 -8.10 4.30
C VAL A 345 12.28 -9.48 3.69
N PHE A 346 12.64 -9.70 2.43
CA PHE A 346 12.52 -11.02 1.78
C PHE A 346 13.47 -12.02 2.43
N ILE A 347 14.74 -11.64 2.57
CA ILE A 347 15.80 -12.49 3.15
C ILE A 347 15.46 -12.88 4.59
N GLU A 348 14.98 -11.94 5.40
CA GLU A 348 14.60 -12.18 6.79
C GLU A 348 13.43 -13.15 6.93
N ASN A 349 12.52 -13.16 5.95
CA ASN A 349 11.41 -14.11 5.90
C ASN A 349 11.74 -15.41 5.11
N GLY A 350 13.02 -15.63 4.77
CA GLY A 350 13.47 -16.84 4.04
C GLY A 350 12.94 -16.92 2.61
N LYS A 351 12.77 -15.78 1.97
CA LYS A 351 12.29 -15.65 0.60
C LYS A 351 13.38 -15.14 -0.34
N GLU A 352 13.26 -15.50 -1.61
CA GLU A 352 14.11 -14.91 -2.65
C GLU A 352 13.71 -13.44 -2.87
N LYS A 353 14.69 -12.59 -3.21
CA LYS A 353 14.41 -11.22 -3.60
C LYS A 353 13.44 -11.19 -4.79
N GLU A 354 12.54 -10.22 -4.81
CA GLU A 354 11.53 -10.07 -5.87
C GLU A 354 10.43 -11.17 -5.92
N ASP A 355 10.32 -12.03 -4.89
CA ASP A 355 9.21 -12.98 -4.79
C ASP A 355 7.86 -12.23 -4.77
N ALA A 356 7.17 -12.23 -5.91
CA ALA A 356 5.90 -11.53 -6.09
C ALA A 356 4.77 -12.08 -5.20
N VAL A 357 4.82 -13.38 -4.86
CA VAL A 357 3.83 -14.02 -3.99
C VAL A 357 4.02 -13.52 -2.56
N PHE A 358 5.27 -13.49 -2.09
CA PHE A 358 5.58 -12.96 -0.77
C PHE A 358 5.30 -11.45 -0.68
N LYS A 359 5.66 -10.66 -1.70
CA LYS A 359 5.30 -9.25 -1.73
C LYS A 359 3.81 -9.03 -1.56
N ALA A 360 3.02 -9.82 -2.25
CA ALA A 360 1.57 -9.74 -2.17
C ALA A 360 1.01 -10.22 -0.81
N GLU A 361 1.66 -11.18 -0.15
CA GLU A 361 1.37 -11.57 1.24
C GLU A 361 1.71 -10.42 2.20
N LEU A 362 2.89 -9.82 2.06
CA LEU A 362 3.35 -8.67 2.83
C LEU A 362 2.35 -7.51 2.75
N GLU A 363 1.95 -7.11 1.55
CA GLU A 363 0.95 -6.06 1.33
C GLU A 363 -0.42 -6.41 1.95
N SER A 364 -0.82 -7.68 1.86
CA SER A 364 -2.07 -8.15 2.46
C SER A 364 -2.05 -8.09 4.00
N GLU A 365 -0.93 -8.47 4.59
CA GLU A 365 -0.72 -8.44 6.05
C GLU A 365 -0.56 -7.01 6.57
N LEU A 366 0.12 -6.15 5.84
CA LEU A 366 0.28 -4.73 6.21
C LEU A 366 -1.00 -3.92 5.95
N GLY A 367 -1.85 -4.36 5.02
CA GLY A 367 -3.04 -3.62 4.57
C GLY A 367 -2.72 -2.41 3.69
N HIS A 368 -1.46 -2.26 3.27
CA HIS A 368 -0.95 -1.16 2.47
C HIS A 368 0.00 -1.67 1.38
N PRO A 369 0.07 -1.00 0.22
CA PRO A 369 1.05 -1.34 -0.81
C PRO A 369 2.47 -1.03 -0.35
N VAL A 370 3.41 -1.90 -0.74
CA VAL A 370 4.80 -1.81 -0.34
C VAL A 370 5.68 -1.45 -1.54
N ILE A 371 6.48 -0.41 -1.37
CA ILE A 371 7.56 -0.05 -2.29
C ILE A 371 8.83 -0.70 -1.78
N ILE A 372 9.38 -1.61 -2.55
CA ILE A 372 10.66 -2.26 -2.24
C ILE A 372 11.78 -1.49 -2.90
N ILE A 373 12.74 -1.01 -2.09
CA ILE A 373 13.97 -0.40 -2.57
C ILE A 373 15.13 -1.38 -2.40
N PRO A 374 16.10 -1.39 -3.32
CA PRO A 374 17.24 -2.29 -3.23
C PRO A 374 18.13 -1.93 -2.04
N TRP A 375 18.64 -2.96 -1.37
CA TRP A 375 19.66 -2.85 -0.35
C TRP A 375 20.81 -3.81 -0.65
N LYS A 376 22.02 -3.33 -0.44
CA LYS A 376 23.23 -4.11 -0.56
C LYS A 376 24.13 -3.85 0.63
N MET A 377 24.53 -4.91 1.30
CA MET A 377 25.52 -4.82 2.33
C MET A 377 26.92 -4.61 1.72
N HIS A 378 27.59 -3.57 2.17
CA HIS A 378 28.97 -3.27 1.79
C HIS A 378 29.90 -3.61 2.94
N GLY A 379 30.86 -4.52 2.71
CA GLY A 379 31.84 -4.94 3.73
C GLY A 379 31.44 -6.23 4.47
N ASP A 380 32.09 -6.46 5.61
CA ASP A 380 31.87 -7.65 6.44
C ASP A 380 30.67 -7.45 7.37
N PHE A 381 29.81 -8.47 7.49
CA PHE A 381 28.66 -8.46 8.39
C PHE A 381 29.01 -8.16 9.85
N ASN A 382 30.18 -8.55 10.30
CA ASN A 382 30.63 -8.34 11.68
C ASN A 382 31.45 -7.07 11.87
N ALA A 383 31.75 -6.33 10.80
CA ALA A 383 32.43 -5.05 10.91
C ALA A 383 31.47 -3.96 11.45
N CYS A 384 32.01 -3.05 12.26
CA CYS A 384 31.21 -2.00 12.91
C CYS A 384 30.81 -0.87 11.95
N ASP A 385 31.45 -0.75 10.79
CA ASP A 385 31.23 0.28 9.78
C ASP A 385 30.36 -0.21 8.60
N THR A 386 29.88 -1.44 8.65
CA THR A 386 29.02 -2.03 7.62
C THR A 386 27.56 -1.80 7.95
N ASP A 387 26.79 -1.31 6.96
CA ASP A 387 25.33 -1.32 7.07
C ASP A 387 24.76 -2.73 6.91
N LYS A 388 24.69 -3.45 8.02
CA LYS A 388 24.07 -4.77 8.13
C LYS A 388 22.59 -4.72 8.46
N TYR A 389 22.08 -3.54 8.79
CA TYR A 389 20.71 -3.34 9.25
C TYR A 389 19.75 -3.33 8.08
N GLY A 390 20.10 -2.65 7.00
CA GLY A 390 19.26 -2.55 5.80
C GLY A 390 17.93 -1.86 6.08
N HIS A 391 17.93 -0.86 6.95
CA HIS A 391 16.74 -0.14 7.35
C HIS A 391 16.38 0.96 6.36
N SER A 392 15.15 0.99 5.89
CA SER A 392 14.68 2.00 4.94
C SER A 392 14.64 3.42 5.53
N ASP A 393 14.54 3.57 6.85
CA ASP A 393 14.56 4.87 7.54
C ASP A 393 15.94 5.56 7.49
N GLY A 394 17.00 4.82 7.15
CA GLY A 394 18.31 5.38 6.80
C GLY A 394 18.37 5.94 5.38
N PHE A 395 17.50 5.52 4.48
CA PHE A 395 17.48 5.90 3.07
C PHE A 395 16.46 6.97 2.73
N VAL A 396 15.26 6.91 3.33
CA VAL A 396 14.12 7.76 2.97
C VAL A 396 13.41 8.33 4.18
N LYS A 397 12.90 9.56 4.02
CA LYS A 397 11.99 10.22 4.96
C LYS A 397 10.85 10.89 4.19
N TRP A 398 9.62 10.55 4.52
CA TRP A 398 8.47 11.21 3.92
C TRP A 398 8.28 12.61 4.50
N CYS A 399 8.01 13.57 3.59
CA CYS A 399 7.86 14.99 3.92
C CYS A 399 6.42 15.49 3.72
N GLY A 400 5.48 14.57 3.55
CA GLY A 400 4.07 14.89 3.27
C GLY A 400 3.77 15.05 1.77
N GLY A 401 2.53 14.77 1.38
CA GLY A 401 2.12 14.75 -0.02
C GLY A 401 2.90 13.73 -0.85
N ASN A 402 3.42 14.14 -1.99
CA ASN A 402 4.25 13.29 -2.86
C ASN A 402 5.76 13.49 -2.65
N ARG A 403 6.24 14.06 -1.54
CA ARG A 403 7.64 14.45 -1.36
C ARG A 403 8.39 13.50 -0.44
N ILE A 404 9.54 13.04 -0.91
CA ILE A 404 10.49 12.23 -0.15
C ILE A 404 11.83 12.93 -0.08
N LEU A 405 12.41 12.97 1.13
CA LEU A 405 13.80 13.29 1.36
C LEU A 405 14.59 11.98 1.36
N MET A 406 15.59 11.87 0.49
CA MET A 406 16.51 10.76 0.42
C MET A 406 17.83 11.12 1.09
N GLY A 407 18.41 10.19 1.83
CA GLY A 407 19.71 10.35 2.49
C GLY A 407 20.86 10.58 1.50
N ASN A 408 22.04 10.81 2.03
CA ASN A 408 23.24 11.07 1.22
C ASN A 408 23.94 9.79 0.75
N HIS A 409 23.23 8.70 0.62
CA HIS A 409 23.78 7.42 0.14
C HIS A 409 24.52 7.55 -1.20
N GLY A 410 24.01 8.39 -2.10
CA GLY A 410 24.63 8.67 -3.39
C GLY A 410 25.98 9.40 -3.34
N ASP A 411 26.43 9.88 -2.19
CA ASP A 411 27.80 10.41 -2.04
C ASP A 411 28.85 9.31 -2.12
N GLN A 412 28.49 8.08 -1.72
CA GLN A 412 29.35 6.89 -1.78
C GLN A 412 28.92 5.90 -2.87
N TYR A 413 27.61 5.71 -3.06
CA TYR A 413 27.04 4.70 -3.94
C TYR A 413 26.03 5.34 -4.89
N PRO A 414 26.50 6.12 -5.89
CA PRO A 414 25.62 6.92 -6.76
C PRO A 414 24.67 6.08 -7.63
N GLU A 415 25.09 4.88 -8.05
CA GLU A 415 24.26 3.99 -8.87
C GLU A 415 23.10 3.40 -8.04
N GLU A 416 23.36 3.00 -6.81
CA GLU A 416 22.33 2.48 -5.90
C GLU A 416 21.33 3.59 -5.53
N ALA A 417 21.84 4.79 -5.24
CA ALA A 417 20.99 5.95 -4.97
C ALA A 417 20.12 6.31 -6.18
N ALA A 418 20.65 6.22 -7.39
CA ALA A 418 19.89 6.44 -8.62
C ALA A 418 18.78 5.40 -8.80
N ALA A 419 19.05 4.11 -8.49
CA ALA A 419 18.05 3.05 -8.55
C ALA A 419 16.92 3.27 -7.54
N ILE A 420 17.26 3.62 -6.28
CA ILE A 420 16.28 3.95 -5.25
C ILE A 420 15.41 5.13 -5.68
N ARG A 421 16.03 6.22 -6.17
CA ARG A 421 15.33 7.40 -6.69
C ARG A 421 14.36 7.04 -7.80
N HIS A 422 14.81 6.28 -8.80
CA HIS A 422 14.01 5.88 -9.94
C HIS A 422 12.76 5.12 -9.51
N ILE A 423 12.90 4.15 -8.62
CA ILE A 423 11.76 3.40 -8.07
C ILE A 423 10.76 4.34 -7.41
N LEU A 424 11.21 5.24 -6.54
CA LEU A 424 10.31 6.16 -5.84
C LEU A 424 9.59 7.12 -6.81
N GLU A 425 10.28 7.60 -7.84
CA GLU A 425 9.72 8.48 -8.88
C GLU A 425 8.66 7.75 -9.75
N GLU A 426 8.84 6.45 -10.03
CA GLU A 426 7.81 5.63 -10.72
C GLU A 426 6.50 5.55 -9.94
N TYR A 427 6.56 5.57 -8.60
CA TYR A 427 5.38 5.65 -7.74
C TYR A 427 4.80 7.06 -7.62
N GLY A 428 5.40 8.06 -8.27
CA GLY A 428 4.91 9.43 -8.34
C GLY A 428 5.45 10.36 -7.26
N PHE A 429 6.52 9.96 -6.56
CA PHE A 429 7.17 10.82 -5.58
C PHE A 429 8.16 11.80 -6.22
N GLU A 430 8.21 12.99 -5.65
CA GLU A 430 9.28 13.98 -5.88
C GLU A 430 10.40 13.73 -4.89
N VAL A 431 11.55 13.24 -5.37
CA VAL A 431 12.67 12.86 -4.52
C VAL A 431 13.72 13.98 -4.45
N THR A 432 13.97 14.47 -3.23
CA THR A 432 15.07 15.38 -2.94
C THR A 432 16.16 14.62 -2.22
N GLU A 433 17.35 14.52 -2.84
CA GLU A 433 18.50 13.86 -2.26
C GLU A 433 19.37 14.84 -1.49
N MET A 434 19.74 14.48 -0.25
CA MET A 434 20.73 15.23 0.51
C MET A 434 22.14 14.82 0.06
N ARG A 435 22.92 15.77 -0.39
CA ARG A 435 24.33 15.57 -0.80
C ARG A 435 25.24 16.34 0.10
N PHE A 436 26.30 15.71 0.60
CA PHE A 436 27.31 16.31 1.49
C PHE A 436 28.72 16.13 0.97
N ALA A 437 28.91 15.67 -0.28
CA ALA A 437 30.15 15.21 -0.88
C ALA A 437 31.34 16.18 -0.76
N ASP A 438 31.06 17.47 -0.62
CA ASP A 438 32.15 18.44 -0.84
C ASP A 438 33.06 18.71 0.38
N LYS A 439 32.69 18.27 1.58
CA LYS A 439 33.42 18.80 2.77
C LYS A 439 33.63 17.89 3.98
N VAL A 440 33.05 16.69 4.05
CA VAL A 440 33.10 15.91 5.30
C VAL A 440 33.31 14.40 5.10
N SER A 441 32.96 13.85 3.97
CA SER A 441 32.92 12.41 3.71
C SER A 441 34.31 11.76 3.62
N SER A 442 35.33 12.50 3.24
CA SER A 442 36.69 11.95 3.11
C SER A 442 37.40 11.68 4.44
N GLN A 443 36.84 12.16 5.55
CA GLN A 443 37.48 12.02 6.88
C GLN A 443 36.64 11.23 7.91
N ARG A 444 35.34 10.97 7.65
CA ARG A 444 34.46 10.26 8.57
C ARG A 444 33.42 9.45 7.80
N SER A 445 33.77 8.23 7.44
CA SER A 445 32.87 7.26 6.78
C SER A 445 31.65 6.84 7.66
N ASP A 446 31.78 7.02 8.98
CA ASP A 446 30.83 6.63 10.00
C ASP A 446 29.58 7.53 10.11
N LEU A 447 29.47 8.61 9.32
CA LEU A 447 28.38 9.59 9.47
C LEU A 447 27.47 9.73 8.25
N ASN A 448 27.56 8.84 7.26
CA ASN A 448 27.07 9.16 5.91
C ASN A 448 25.58 8.89 5.66
N TRP A 449 24.87 8.17 6.50
CA TRP A 449 23.51 7.70 6.16
C TRP A 449 22.40 8.10 7.14
N ALA A 450 22.68 8.46 8.36
CA ALA A 450 21.67 8.69 9.39
C ALA A 450 21.09 10.12 9.47
N TYR A 451 21.42 11.00 8.53
CA TYR A 451 21.05 12.42 8.65
C TYR A 451 19.55 12.70 8.50
N ILE A 452 18.80 11.82 7.84
CA ILE A 452 17.38 11.97 7.66
C ILE A 452 16.57 11.27 8.77
N ASN A 453 17.22 10.47 9.61
CA ASN A 453 16.59 9.77 10.70
C ASN A 453 16.43 10.68 11.93
N PHE A 454 15.64 11.73 11.80
CA PHE A 454 15.31 12.68 12.86
C PHE A 454 13.94 12.40 13.45
N LEU A 455 13.74 12.76 14.72
CA LEU A 455 12.45 12.66 15.39
C LEU A 455 11.54 13.82 14.96
N GLN A 456 10.40 13.48 14.39
CA GLN A 456 9.29 14.41 14.18
C GLN A 456 8.10 13.96 15.02
N VAL A 457 7.45 14.90 15.69
CA VAL A 457 6.21 14.68 16.42
C VAL A 457 5.36 15.94 16.33
N GLY A 458 4.18 15.81 15.75
CA GLY A 458 3.37 16.96 15.42
C GLY A 458 4.15 17.96 14.53
N ASN A 459 4.08 19.23 14.85
CA ASN A 459 4.78 20.29 14.12
C ASN A 459 6.24 20.52 14.59
N LYS A 460 6.82 19.58 15.34
CA LYS A 460 8.16 19.70 15.91
C LYS A 460 9.10 18.69 15.32
N ILE A 461 10.28 19.15 14.92
CA ILE A 461 11.39 18.32 14.45
C ILE A 461 12.57 18.47 15.40
N ILE A 462 13.00 17.35 15.96
CA ILE A 462 14.13 17.28 16.89
C ILE A 462 15.29 16.57 16.18
N MET A 463 16.39 17.29 15.98
CA MET A 463 17.54 16.77 15.27
C MET A 463 18.86 17.27 15.88
N GLN A 464 19.94 16.62 15.50
CA GLN A 464 21.29 17.07 15.87
C GLN A 464 21.60 18.44 15.30
N TYR A 465 22.27 19.28 16.07
CA TYR A 465 22.66 20.63 15.64
C TYR A 465 23.58 20.65 14.41
N SER A 466 24.49 19.69 14.32
CA SER A 466 25.37 19.52 13.15
C SER A 466 24.57 19.29 11.86
N ILE A 467 23.51 18.53 11.93
CA ILE A 467 22.59 18.25 10.81
C ILE A 467 21.85 19.53 10.42
N LEU A 468 21.27 20.24 11.41
CA LEU A 468 20.52 21.47 11.17
C LEU A 468 21.40 22.54 10.48
N LYS A 469 22.65 22.73 10.92
CA LYS A 469 23.58 23.67 10.30
C LYS A 469 23.85 23.33 8.85
N ARG A 470 23.93 22.04 8.50
CA ARG A 470 24.17 21.57 7.12
C ARG A 470 22.95 21.70 6.24
N MET A 471 21.78 21.34 6.75
CA MET A 471 20.49 21.55 6.03
C MET A 471 20.25 23.03 5.71
N LEU A 472 20.58 23.93 6.61
CA LEU A 472 20.51 25.37 6.37
C LEU A 472 21.50 25.86 5.32
N LEU A 473 22.69 25.23 5.20
CA LEU A 473 23.69 25.54 4.17
C LEU A 473 23.27 25.03 2.77
N LEU A 474 22.48 23.95 2.69
CA LEU A 474 21.95 23.41 1.43
C LEU A 474 20.75 24.21 0.88
N GLY A 475 20.41 25.30 1.55
CA GLY A 475 19.42 26.26 1.05
C GLY A 475 17.98 25.82 1.14
N ASN A 476 17.38 25.92 2.32
CA ASN A 476 15.90 25.98 2.55
C ASN A 476 15.01 24.96 1.82
N ILE A 477 15.53 23.82 1.35
CA ILE A 477 14.77 22.84 0.57
C ILE A 477 13.59 22.29 1.40
N TYR A 478 13.83 22.06 2.69
CA TYR A 478 12.79 21.57 3.60
C TYR A 478 11.85 22.69 4.12
N MET A 479 12.38 23.92 4.25
CA MET A 479 11.64 25.04 4.86
C MET A 479 10.69 25.78 3.92
N LYS A 480 10.85 25.64 2.60
CA LYS A 480 9.99 26.32 1.62
C LYS A 480 8.61 25.69 1.42
N HIS A 481 8.42 24.44 1.83
CA HIS A 481 7.24 23.67 1.44
C HIS A 481 6.56 22.84 2.53
N SER A 482 7.07 22.80 3.76
CA SER A 482 6.39 22.16 4.87
C SER A 482 5.87 23.20 5.86
N LEU A 483 4.70 22.94 6.40
CA LEU A 483 4.12 23.58 7.58
C LEU A 483 5.22 24.00 8.55
N ILE A 484 5.06 25.19 9.15
CA ILE A 484 5.97 25.84 10.09
C ILE A 484 6.46 24.85 11.16
N ALA A 485 7.43 24.00 10.79
CA ALA A 485 8.09 23.12 11.75
C ALA A 485 9.10 23.95 12.56
N ARG A 486 8.96 23.96 13.87
CA ARG A 486 9.93 24.58 14.75
C ARG A 486 11.09 23.64 14.95
N PHE A 487 12.24 23.93 14.32
CA PHE A 487 13.47 23.20 14.54
C PHE A 487 14.00 23.46 15.96
N ILE A 488 14.21 22.39 16.72
CA ILE A 488 14.69 22.44 18.08
C ILE A 488 16.07 21.79 18.14
N LYS A 489 17.03 22.50 18.68
CA LYS A 489 18.45 22.15 18.64
C LYS A 489 18.84 21.15 19.74
N LEU A 490 19.30 19.98 19.38
CA LEU A 490 20.08 19.10 20.26
C LEU A 490 21.58 19.36 20.05
N LYS A 491 22.27 19.77 21.09
CA LYS A 491 23.71 19.99 21.08
C LYS A 491 24.39 18.74 21.66
N TRP A 492 25.16 18.01 20.86
CA TRP A 492 26.09 17.03 21.41
C TRP A 492 27.29 17.75 22.02
N LEU A 493 27.70 17.37 23.21
CA LEU A 493 29.02 17.68 23.72
C LEU A 493 30.02 16.73 23.03
N LYS A 494 31.20 17.26 22.70
CA LYS A 494 32.31 16.51 22.18
C LYS A 494 32.78 15.44 23.17
#